data_f0ae980956b9508e106fd6e261f35188
#
_entry.id   f0ae980956b9508e106fd6e261f35188
#
_cell.length_a   1.000
_cell.length_b   1.000
_cell.length_c   1.000
_cell.angle_alpha   90.00
_cell.angle_beta   90.00
_cell.angle_gamma   90.00
#
_symmetry.space_group_name_H-M   'P 1'
#
loop_
_entity.id
_entity.type
_entity.pdbx_description
1 polymer ?
#
loop_
_entity_poly.entity_id
_entity_poly.type
_entity_poly.pdbx_seq_one_letter_code
_entity_poly.pdbx_strand_id
1 'polypeptide(L)'
;MFETLINNISKSIVGNKEKIKLALAAIISEGSILIEDNPGSGKTTLAKTITLNLGLNFKRVQFTSDLLPSDILGFNILQNDKLTFQKGPIFTNIVLADELNRGSPKSQSAFLEAMEEKNAVSYTHLTLPTKALV
;
A
#
# COMPACT_ATOMS: atom_id res chain seq x y z
N MET A 1 1.99 -10.81 -23.44
CA MET A 1 1.33 -10.83 -22.14
C MET A 1 1.42 -9.50 -21.39
N PHE A 2 2.61 -8.95 -21.24
CA PHE A 2 2.82 -7.66 -20.54
C PHE A 2 2.17 -6.47 -21.28
N GLU A 3 2.30 -6.39 -22.59
CA GLU A 3 1.65 -5.35 -23.41
C GLU A 3 0.12 -5.43 -23.36
N THR A 4 -0.44 -6.64 -23.34
CA THR A 4 -1.89 -6.83 -23.21
C THR A 4 -2.40 -6.32 -21.88
N LEU A 5 -1.65 -6.55 -20.80
CA LEU A 5 -1.95 -6.03 -19.47
C LEU A 5 -1.92 -4.50 -19.44
N ILE A 6 -0.87 -3.89 -20.00
CA ILE A 6 -0.74 -2.44 -20.10
C ILE A 6 -1.89 -1.84 -20.92
N ASN A 7 -2.27 -2.47 -22.03
CA ASN A 7 -3.37 -2.01 -22.85
C ASN A 7 -4.73 -2.11 -22.13
N ASN A 8 -4.96 -3.16 -21.37
CA ASN A 8 -6.18 -3.31 -20.57
C ASN A 8 -6.27 -2.25 -19.46
N ILE A 9 -5.17 -2.00 -18.76
CA ILE A 9 -5.11 -0.96 -17.74
C ILE A 9 -5.30 0.42 -18.36
N SER A 10 -4.67 0.70 -19.51
CA SER A 10 -4.76 1.99 -20.18
C SER A 10 -6.14 2.30 -20.78
N LYS A 11 -6.97 1.30 -21.00
CA LYS A 11 -8.39 1.49 -21.37
C LYS A 11 -9.24 2.04 -20.22
N SER A 12 -8.90 1.67 -19.00
CA SER A 12 -9.63 2.09 -17.78
C SER A 12 -9.10 3.40 -17.21
N ILE A 13 -7.91 3.82 -17.61
CA ILE A 13 -7.25 5.03 -17.10
C ILE A 13 -6.83 5.88 -18.29
N VAL A 14 -7.43 7.06 -18.41
CA VAL A 14 -6.97 8.07 -19.36
C VAL A 14 -5.65 8.62 -18.82
N GLY A 15 -4.53 8.04 -19.24
CA GLY A 15 -3.23 8.44 -18.71
C GLY A 15 -2.04 7.85 -19.46
N ASN A 16 -0.88 8.32 -19.07
CA ASN A 16 0.39 8.00 -19.67
C ASN A 16 0.76 6.52 -19.47
N LYS A 17 0.89 5.76 -20.56
CA LYS A 17 1.32 4.36 -20.56
C LYS A 17 2.65 4.14 -19.83
N GLU A 18 3.54 5.14 -19.85
CA GLU A 18 4.82 5.07 -19.13
C GLU A 18 4.64 5.01 -17.62
N LYS A 19 3.69 5.77 -17.05
CA LYS A 19 3.37 5.69 -15.61
C LYS A 19 2.86 4.30 -15.24
N ILE A 20 2.05 3.68 -16.08
CA ILE A 20 1.56 2.31 -15.87
C ILE A 20 2.70 1.30 -15.91
N LYS A 21 3.62 1.42 -16.88
CA LYS A 21 4.80 0.55 -16.98
C LYS A 21 5.69 0.66 -15.75
N LEU A 22 5.97 1.88 -15.29
CA LEU A 22 6.78 2.12 -14.08
C LEU A 22 6.12 1.53 -12.83
N ALA A 23 4.81 1.72 -12.68
CA ALA A 23 4.06 1.14 -11.56
C ALA A 23 4.08 -0.39 -11.58
N LEU A 24 3.89 -1.00 -12.73
CA LEU A 24 3.97 -2.46 -12.89
C LEU A 24 5.39 -2.98 -12.62
N ALA A 25 6.42 -2.29 -13.10
CA ALA A 25 7.81 -2.66 -12.84
C ALA A 25 8.14 -2.61 -11.35
N ALA A 26 7.71 -1.57 -10.63
CA ALA A 26 7.86 -1.47 -9.19
C ALA A 26 7.14 -2.60 -8.44
N ILE A 27 5.92 -2.94 -8.85
CA ILE A 27 5.14 -4.02 -8.25
C ILE A 27 5.84 -5.37 -8.48
N ILE A 28 6.31 -5.64 -9.68
CA ILE A 28 6.97 -6.91 -10.02
C ILE A 28 8.31 -7.05 -9.29
N SER A 29 9.06 -5.96 -9.14
CA SER A 29 10.32 -5.94 -8.41
C SER A 29 10.14 -5.92 -6.88
N GLU A 30 8.91 -6.02 -6.39
CA GLU A 30 8.58 -5.92 -4.96
C GLU A 30 9.05 -4.61 -4.31
N GLY A 31 9.14 -3.57 -5.12
CA GLY A 31 9.56 -2.24 -4.70
C GLY A 31 8.41 -1.35 -4.24
N SER A 32 8.78 -0.13 -3.90
CA SER A 32 7.86 0.97 -3.61
C SER A 32 7.95 2.03 -4.69
N ILE A 33 6.86 2.74 -4.92
CA ILE A 33 6.81 3.83 -5.88
C ILE A 33 6.24 5.08 -5.20
N LEU A 34 6.88 6.20 -5.41
CA LEU A 34 6.38 7.51 -5.02
C LEU A 34 5.67 8.15 -6.22
N ILE A 35 4.41 8.50 -6.05
CA ILE A 35 3.61 9.18 -7.06
C ILE A 35 3.32 10.59 -6.59
N GLU A 36 4.05 11.54 -7.12
CA GLU A 36 3.80 12.97 -6.91
C GLU A 36 2.88 13.49 -8.01
N ASP A 37 1.73 13.99 -7.62
CA ASP A 37 0.77 14.58 -8.55
C ASP A 37 -0.23 15.44 -7.79
N ASN A 38 -0.94 16.27 -8.52
CA ASN A 38 -1.98 17.13 -7.95
C ASN A 38 -3.12 16.32 -7.30
N PRO A 39 -3.79 16.86 -6.28
CA PRO A 39 -5.00 16.26 -5.72
C PRO A 39 -6.03 15.97 -6.82
N GLY A 40 -6.64 14.79 -6.78
CA GLY A 40 -7.63 14.38 -7.78
C GLY A 40 -7.07 13.82 -9.09
N SER A 41 -5.76 13.57 -9.19
CA SER A 41 -5.10 13.05 -10.40
C SER A 41 -5.36 11.57 -10.72
N GLY A 42 -6.19 10.89 -9.94
CA GLY A 42 -6.54 9.48 -10.19
C GLY A 42 -5.54 8.45 -9.65
N LYS A 43 -4.67 8.80 -8.69
CA LYS A 43 -3.72 7.87 -8.05
C LYS A 43 -4.41 6.61 -7.51
N THR A 44 -5.51 6.79 -6.79
CA THR A 44 -6.30 5.68 -6.24
C THR A 44 -6.90 4.82 -7.33
N THR A 45 -7.38 5.42 -8.41
CA THR A 45 -7.93 4.71 -9.56
C THR A 45 -6.84 3.89 -10.25
N LEU A 46 -5.65 4.47 -10.44
CA LEU A 46 -4.50 3.77 -11.00
C LEU A 46 -4.14 2.54 -10.16
N ALA A 47 -3.95 2.72 -8.85
CA ALA A 47 -3.62 1.64 -7.94
C ALA A 47 -4.68 0.52 -7.94
N LYS A 48 -5.95 0.87 -7.86
CA LYS A 48 -7.06 -0.08 -7.92
C LYS A 48 -7.10 -0.85 -9.24
N THR A 49 -6.97 -0.15 -10.36
CA THR A 49 -7.04 -0.77 -11.68
C THR A 49 -5.89 -1.75 -11.90
N ILE A 50 -4.68 -1.38 -11.52
CA ILE A 50 -3.52 -2.27 -11.59
C ILE A 50 -3.77 -3.51 -10.74
N THR A 51 -4.21 -3.33 -9.50
CA THR A 51 -4.43 -4.41 -8.54
C THR A 51 -5.49 -5.40 -9.02
N LEU A 52 -6.61 -4.90 -9.54
CA LEU A 52 -7.68 -5.72 -10.10
C LEU A 52 -7.21 -6.54 -11.30
N ASN A 53 -6.43 -5.94 -12.20
CA ASN A 53 -5.91 -6.65 -13.37
C ASN A 53 -4.86 -7.71 -13.01
N LEU A 54 -4.19 -7.57 -11.86
CA LEU A 54 -3.23 -8.54 -11.35
C LEU A 54 -3.87 -9.61 -10.43
N GLY A 55 -5.15 -9.48 -10.10
CA GLY A 55 -5.82 -10.37 -9.14
C GLY A 55 -5.28 -10.24 -7.71
N LEU A 56 -4.78 -9.06 -7.34
CA LEU A 56 -4.19 -8.78 -6.04
C LEU A 56 -5.15 -8.01 -5.14
N ASN A 57 -4.94 -8.13 -3.81
CA ASN A 57 -5.66 -7.34 -2.83
C ASN A 57 -5.05 -5.95 -2.69
N PHE A 58 -5.92 -4.96 -2.50
CA PHE A 58 -5.56 -3.56 -2.37
C PHE A 58 -6.18 -2.94 -1.11
N LYS A 59 -5.39 -2.14 -0.42
CA LYS A 59 -5.89 -1.27 0.66
C LYS A 59 -5.32 0.13 0.54
N ARG A 60 -6.10 1.11 0.97
CA ARG A 60 -5.70 2.51 1.05
C ARG A 60 -5.59 2.92 2.50
N VAL A 61 -4.51 3.57 2.85
CA VAL A 61 -4.29 4.21 4.15
C VAL A 61 -4.16 5.70 3.92
N GLN A 62 -5.08 6.47 4.45
CA GLN A 62 -5.01 7.93 4.42
C GLN A 62 -4.30 8.42 5.67
N PHE A 63 -3.17 9.09 5.49
CA PHE A 63 -2.41 9.65 6.59
C PHE A 63 -3.03 10.96 7.07
N THR A 64 -3.20 11.06 8.37
CA THR A 64 -3.65 12.25 9.09
C THR A 64 -2.80 12.41 10.34
N SER A 65 -2.84 13.59 10.97
CA SER A 65 -2.12 13.83 12.23
C SER A 65 -2.52 12.89 13.36
N ASP A 66 -3.74 12.36 13.32
CA ASP A 66 -4.32 11.50 14.37
C ASP A 66 -4.09 10.01 14.12
N LEU A 67 -3.61 9.63 12.93
CA LEU A 67 -3.36 8.24 12.59
C LEU A 67 -2.23 7.68 13.45
N LEU A 68 -2.50 6.60 14.16
CA LEU A 68 -1.53 5.92 15.01
C LEU A 68 -0.79 4.81 14.25
N PRO A 69 0.44 4.46 14.65
CA PRO A 69 1.14 3.29 14.10
C PRO A 69 0.33 1.99 14.18
N SER A 70 -0.42 1.79 15.27
CA SER A 70 -1.30 0.64 15.44
C SER A 70 -2.46 0.58 14.45
N ASP A 71 -2.93 1.74 13.96
CA ASP A 71 -3.97 1.80 12.93
C ASP A 71 -3.46 1.29 11.58
N ILE A 72 -2.17 1.33 11.36
CA ILE A 72 -1.49 0.89 10.14
C ILE A 72 -1.04 -0.57 10.27
N LEU A 73 -0.33 -0.88 11.34
CA LEU A 73 0.33 -2.17 11.56
C LEU A 73 -0.59 -3.22 12.16
N GLY A 74 -1.58 -2.79 12.94
CA GLY A 74 -2.42 -3.66 13.76
C GLY A 74 -2.02 -3.63 15.24
N PHE A 75 -2.78 -4.35 16.04
CA PHE A 75 -2.62 -4.38 17.48
C PHE A 75 -3.12 -5.70 18.06
N ASN A 76 -2.69 -5.99 19.28
CA ASN A 76 -3.17 -7.15 20.02
C ASN A 76 -4.45 -6.82 20.79
N ILE A 77 -5.44 -7.70 20.71
CA ILE A 77 -6.67 -7.65 21.47
C ILE A 77 -6.77 -8.87 22.40
N LEU A 78 -7.31 -8.68 23.58
CA LEU A 78 -7.62 -9.78 24.48
C LEU A 78 -9.04 -10.27 24.18
N GLN A 79 -9.16 -11.47 23.67
CA GLN A 79 -10.43 -12.10 23.34
C GLN A 79 -10.48 -13.49 23.98
N ASN A 80 -11.46 -13.74 24.85
CA ASN A 80 -11.61 -15.01 25.58
C ASN A 80 -10.31 -15.45 26.29
N ASP A 81 -9.68 -14.54 27.03
CA ASP A 81 -8.42 -14.72 27.76
C ASP A 81 -7.21 -15.11 26.87
N LYS A 82 -7.32 -14.90 25.56
CA LYS A 82 -6.23 -15.09 24.61
C LYS A 82 -5.90 -13.78 23.90
N LEU A 83 -4.61 -13.52 23.80
CA LEU A 83 -4.11 -12.41 22.98
C LEU A 83 -4.21 -12.81 21.50
N THR A 84 -5.00 -12.05 20.73
CA THR A 84 -5.17 -12.23 19.30
C THR A 84 -4.67 -10.99 18.58
N PHE A 85 -3.84 -11.16 17.56
CA PHE A 85 -3.35 -10.05 16.76
C PHE A 85 -4.38 -9.64 15.70
N GLN A 86 -4.87 -8.42 15.81
CA GLN A 86 -5.73 -7.80 14.80
C GLN A 86 -4.87 -7.13 13.74
N LYS A 87 -4.85 -7.69 12.54
CA LYS A 87 -4.04 -7.18 11.44
C LYS A 87 -4.52 -5.80 10.97
N GLY A 88 -3.58 -4.88 10.83
CA GLY A 88 -3.83 -3.57 10.23
C GLY A 88 -3.91 -3.62 8.69
N PRO A 89 -4.24 -2.48 8.06
CA PRO A 89 -4.39 -2.39 6.61
C PRO A 89 -3.10 -2.66 5.82
N ILE A 90 -1.94 -2.58 6.45
CA ILE A 90 -0.66 -2.90 5.82
C ILE A 90 -0.57 -4.37 5.36
N PHE A 91 -1.35 -5.26 5.98
CA PHE A 91 -1.41 -6.67 5.61
C PHE A 91 -2.30 -6.86 4.38
N THR A 92 -1.74 -6.53 3.23
CA THR A 92 -2.37 -6.65 1.90
C THR A 92 -1.29 -6.88 0.85
N ASN A 93 -1.65 -7.12 -0.41
CA ASN A 93 -0.65 -7.25 -1.47
C ASN A 93 -0.12 -5.88 -1.92
N ILE A 94 -1.00 -4.90 -2.03
CA ILE A 94 -0.64 -3.52 -2.41
C ILE A 94 -1.31 -2.56 -1.43
N VAL A 95 -0.54 -1.67 -0.84
CA VAL A 95 -1.03 -0.57 -0.03
C VAL A 95 -0.76 0.76 -0.70
N LEU A 96 -1.77 1.62 -0.78
CA LEU A 96 -1.63 3.01 -1.17
C LEU A 96 -1.58 3.87 0.10
N ALA A 97 -0.43 4.46 0.36
CA ALA A 97 -0.29 5.48 1.40
C ALA A 97 -0.60 6.86 0.80
N ASP A 98 -1.77 7.38 1.12
CA ASP A 98 -2.23 8.67 0.62
C ASP A 98 -1.95 9.78 1.64
N GLU A 99 -1.47 10.92 1.16
CA GLU A 99 -1.13 12.07 2.01
C GLU A 99 -0.10 11.72 3.12
N LEU A 100 0.91 10.93 2.79
CA LEU A 100 1.91 10.43 3.76
C LEU A 100 2.53 11.55 4.60
N ASN A 101 2.77 12.71 3.99
CA ASN A 101 3.34 13.90 4.63
C ASN A 101 2.43 14.52 5.71
N ARG A 102 1.14 14.20 5.74
CA ARG A 102 0.19 14.68 6.77
C ARG A 102 0.18 13.81 8.02
N GLY A 103 0.80 12.65 7.97
CA GLY A 103 0.91 11.76 9.13
C GLY A 103 1.87 12.28 10.18
N SER A 104 1.70 11.81 11.41
CA SER A 104 2.69 12.07 12.47
C SER A 104 4.05 11.43 12.11
N PRO A 105 5.17 11.96 12.59
CA PRO A 105 6.48 11.36 12.37
C PRO A 105 6.55 9.88 12.81
N LYS A 106 5.86 9.52 13.88
CA LYS A 106 5.78 8.13 14.37
C LYS A 106 5.07 7.22 13.38
N SER A 107 3.94 7.65 12.84
CA SER A 107 3.16 6.86 11.86
C SER A 107 3.88 6.74 10.53
N GLN A 108 4.53 7.81 10.08
CA GLN A 108 5.36 7.79 8.87
C GLN A 108 6.53 6.81 9.03
N SER A 109 7.28 6.92 10.13
CA SER A 109 8.42 6.03 10.40
C SER A 109 8.00 4.57 10.52
N ALA A 110 6.92 4.28 11.23
CA ALA A 110 6.40 2.92 11.37
C ALA A 110 5.99 2.31 10.01
N PHE A 111 5.36 3.10 9.16
CA PHE A 111 4.98 2.67 7.82
C PHE A 111 6.20 2.40 6.94
N LEU A 112 7.15 3.33 6.89
CA LEU A 112 8.35 3.21 6.07
C LEU A 112 9.24 2.05 6.53
N GLU A 113 9.42 1.89 7.83
CA GLU A 113 10.16 0.77 8.42
C GLU A 113 9.53 -0.58 8.04
N ALA A 114 8.21 -0.70 8.16
CA ALA A 114 7.51 -1.91 7.78
C ALA A 114 7.63 -2.22 6.27
N MET A 115 7.67 -1.20 5.42
CA MET A 115 7.87 -1.37 3.98
C MET A 115 9.30 -1.78 3.65
N GLU A 116 10.30 -1.21 4.31
CA GLU A 116 11.71 -1.50 4.09
C GLU A 116 12.06 -2.92 4.56
N GLU A 117 11.67 -3.26 5.77
CA GLU A 117 11.97 -4.55 6.38
C GLU A 117 11.05 -5.67 5.91
N LYS A 118 9.95 -5.35 5.23
CA LYS A 118 8.87 -6.29 4.84
C LYS A 118 8.32 -7.08 6.04
N ASN A 119 8.44 -6.48 7.22
CA ASN A 119 7.98 -7.04 8.49
C ASN A 119 7.15 -5.99 9.24
N ALA A 120 6.04 -6.39 9.79
CA ALA A 120 5.39 -5.59 10.81
C ALA A 120 6.00 -5.97 12.16
N VAL A 121 6.86 -5.10 12.69
CA VAL A 121 7.43 -5.26 14.01
C VAL A 121 6.37 -4.96 15.06
N SER A 122 5.59 -5.95 15.37
CA SER A 122 4.73 -5.96 16.55
C SER A 122 4.66 -7.38 17.05
N TYR A 123 5.42 -7.67 18.09
CA TYR A 123 5.40 -8.87 18.94
C TYR A 123 5.36 -10.25 18.25
N THR A 124 5.18 -10.33 16.96
CA THR A 124 5.27 -11.53 16.15
C THR A 124 5.88 -11.14 14.81
N HIS A 125 6.93 -11.87 14.40
CA HIS A 125 7.58 -11.69 13.09
C HIS A 125 6.65 -12.12 11.95
N LEU A 126 5.72 -11.26 11.58
CA LEU A 126 4.82 -11.50 10.46
C LEU A 126 5.42 -10.86 9.20
N THR A 127 5.75 -11.68 8.23
CA THR A 127 6.18 -11.22 6.91
C THR A 127 5.05 -10.53 6.17
N LEU A 128 5.33 -9.37 5.59
CA LEU A 128 4.38 -8.63 4.78
C LEU A 128 4.56 -8.97 3.30
N PRO A 129 3.54 -9.49 2.61
CA PRO A 129 3.57 -9.62 1.16
C PRO A 129 3.32 -8.28 0.45
N THR A 130 3.50 -7.18 1.15
CA THR A 130 2.98 -5.85 0.76
C THR A 130 3.98 -5.07 -0.09
N LYS A 131 3.46 -4.42 -1.10
CA LYS A 131 4.14 -3.44 -1.96
C LYS A 131 3.49 -2.08 -1.72
N ALA A 132 4.28 -1.05 -1.58
CA ALA A 132 3.78 0.28 -1.27
C ALA A 132 3.68 1.17 -2.51
N LEU A 133 2.55 1.85 -2.64
CA LEU A 133 2.36 3.01 -3.51
C LEU A 133 2.14 4.24 -2.60
N VAL A 134 2.97 5.21 -2.76
CA VAL A 134 2.94 6.43 -1.93
C VAL A 134 2.65 7.65 -2.77
#